data_074694cf76e7968109508819ba4d0920
#
_entry.id   074694cf76e7968109508819ba4d0920
#
_cell.length_a   1.000
_cell.length_b   1.000
_cell.length_c   1.000
_cell.angle_alpha   90.00
_cell.angle_beta   90.00
_cell.angle_gamma   90.00
#
_symmetry.space_group_name_H-M   'P 1'
#
loop_
_entity.id
_entity.type
_entity.pdbx_description
1 polymer ?
#
loop_
_entity_poly.entity_id
_entity_poly.type
_entity_poly.pdbx_seq_one_letter_code
_entity_poly.pdbx_strand_id
1 'polypeptide(L)'
;MALGLIKVTERAELVCHSDPTIGKDSNEWVEVDKAKGAAKGAKKKGATVVTVRALNDREIMRCSPAFREIDFETLGEESTLQLADAMETIVSLAFVKVEENGETCEDVDAVLHSIKLGPLIALGSWILNASGASGD
;
A
#
# COMPACT_ATOMS: atom_id res chain seq x y z
N MET A 1 5.28 -1.63 -23.33
CA MET A 1 5.94 -1.27 -22.05
C MET A 1 4.90 -0.87 -21.03
N ALA A 2 4.93 -1.52 -19.88
CA ALA A 2 4.02 -1.15 -18.81
C ALA A 2 4.41 0.21 -18.23
N LEU A 3 3.41 1.06 -18.03
CA LEU A 3 3.63 2.38 -17.45
C LEU A 3 3.00 2.39 -16.05
N GLY A 4 3.82 2.56 -15.05
CA GLY A 4 3.33 2.76 -13.70
C GLY A 4 2.69 4.13 -13.55
N LEU A 5 1.85 4.27 -12.53
CA LEU A 5 1.24 5.56 -12.18
C LEU A 5 2.27 6.51 -11.58
N ILE A 6 3.35 5.97 -11.04
CA ILE A 6 4.48 6.74 -10.51
C ILE A 6 5.77 6.17 -11.09
N LYS A 7 6.75 7.03 -11.27
CA LYS A 7 8.09 6.63 -11.72
C LYS A 7 8.87 6.05 -10.55
N VAL A 8 9.88 5.22 -10.83
CA VAL A 8 10.72 4.61 -9.80
C VAL A 8 11.35 5.66 -8.88
N THR A 9 11.66 6.83 -9.43
CA THR A 9 12.27 7.94 -8.69
C THR A 9 11.26 8.84 -7.98
N GLU A 10 9.97 8.68 -8.27
CA GLU A 10 8.92 9.48 -7.66
C GLU A 10 8.33 8.80 -6.44
N ARG A 11 7.75 9.59 -5.57
CA ARG A 11 7.09 9.12 -4.36
C ARG A 11 5.63 9.53 -4.37
N ALA A 12 4.78 8.72 -3.76
CA ALA A 12 3.36 9.01 -3.61
C ALA A 12 2.99 9.02 -2.13
N GLU A 13 2.23 10.02 -1.73
CA GLU A 13 1.66 10.10 -0.38
C GLU A 13 0.24 9.56 -0.43
N LEU A 14 -0.05 8.53 0.37
CA LEU A 14 -1.33 7.81 0.35
C LEU A 14 -2.03 7.89 1.69
N VAL A 15 -3.36 7.96 1.64
CA VAL A 15 -4.21 7.86 2.82
C VAL A 15 -5.28 6.80 2.56
N CYS A 16 -5.62 6.03 3.58
CA CYS A 16 -6.63 4.97 3.48
C CYS A 16 -8.02 5.52 3.81
N HIS A 17 -9.03 5.14 3.05
CA HIS A 17 -10.42 5.56 3.29
C HIS A 17 -10.93 5.10 4.67
N SER A 18 -10.41 4.02 5.23
CA SER A 18 -10.79 3.54 6.56
C SER A 18 -10.14 4.31 7.71
N ASP A 19 -9.25 5.27 7.40
CA ASP A 19 -8.66 6.12 8.43
C ASP A 19 -9.77 6.83 9.21
N PRO A 20 -9.67 6.90 10.56
CA PRO A 20 -10.71 7.55 11.38
C PRO A 20 -11.04 8.99 10.96
N THR A 21 -10.09 9.72 10.38
CA THR A 21 -10.32 11.08 9.90
C THR A 21 -11.23 11.12 8.67
N ILE A 22 -11.32 10.02 7.93
CA ILE A 22 -12.17 9.89 6.74
C ILE A 22 -13.42 9.08 7.08
N GLY A 23 -13.27 7.96 7.77
CA GLY A 23 -14.37 7.19 8.31
C GLY A 23 -15.23 6.44 7.29
N LYS A 24 -14.68 6.09 6.14
CA LYS A 24 -15.37 5.26 5.15
C LYS A 24 -15.15 3.78 5.42
N ASP A 25 -16.14 2.97 5.08
CA ASP A 25 -16.05 1.52 5.16
C ASP A 25 -15.40 0.96 3.88
N SER A 26 -14.12 1.27 3.72
CA SER A 26 -13.35 0.88 2.53
C SER A 26 -11.87 0.88 2.88
N ASN A 27 -11.14 -0.10 2.38
CA ASN A 27 -9.69 -0.20 2.57
C ASN A 27 -8.91 0.43 1.42
N GLU A 28 -9.59 1.10 0.50
CA GLU A 28 -8.95 1.74 -0.65
C GLU A 28 -8.00 2.84 -0.22
N TRP A 29 -6.83 2.87 -0.85
CA TRP A 29 -5.83 3.92 -0.68
C TRP A 29 -5.92 4.90 -1.83
N VAL A 30 -5.79 6.18 -1.52
CA VAL A 30 -5.82 7.26 -2.52
C VAL A 30 -4.64 8.18 -2.28
N GLU A 31 -4.14 8.77 -3.37
CA GLU A 31 -3.10 9.79 -3.26
C GLU A 31 -3.69 11.05 -2.61
N VAL A 32 -2.97 11.61 -1.66
CA VAL A 32 -3.40 12.81 -0.93
C VAL A 32 -3.72 13.96 -1.88
N ASP A 33 -2.91 14.14 -2.91
CA ASP A 33 -3.07 15.23 -3.89
C ASP A 33 -4.29 15.06 -4.79
N LYS A 34 -4.80 13.83 -4.93
CA LYS A 34 -5.93 13.50 -5.80
C LYS A 34 -7.19 13.16 -5.00
N ALA A 35 -7.12 13.24 -3.68
CA ALA A 35 -8.23 12.87 -2.81
C ALA A 35 -9.41 13.83 -2.99
N LYS A 36 -10.62 13.27 -2.94
CA LYS A 36 -11.88 14.02 -3.08
C LYS A 36 -12.78 13.71 -1.89
N GLY A 37 -13.78 14.57 -1.69
CA GLY A 37 -14.76 14.36 -0.61
C GLY A 37 -14.11 14.34 0.77
N ALA A 38 -14.47 13.37 1.59
CA ALA A 38 -13.99 13.25 2.95
C ALA A 38 -12.46 13.05 3.05
N ALA A 39 -11.84 12.48 2.02
CA ALA A 39 -10.38 12.27 1.98
C ALA A 39 -9.61 13.55 1.67
N LYS A 40 -10.27 14.55 1.08
CA LYS A 40 -9.64 15.82 0.76
C LYS A 40 -9.24 16.54 2.05
N GLY A 41 -7.98 16.89 2.17
CA GLY A 41 -7.48 17.57 3.36
C GLY A 41 -7.29 16.67 4.57
N ALA A 42 -7.40 15.35 4.43
CA ALA A 42 -7.22 14.41 5.54
C ALA A 42 -5.86 14.55 6.21
N LYS A 43 -4.80 14.81 5.44
CA LYS A 43 -3.44 15.03 5.97
C LYS A 43 -3.44 16.18 6.99
N LYS A 44 -4.14 17.28 6.70
CA LYS A 44 -4.25 18.44 7.60
C LYS A 44 -5.04 18.11 8.87
N LYS A 45 -5.90 17.12 8.81
CA LYS A 45 -6.71 16.65 9.94
C LYS A 45 -6.00 15.62 10.80
N GLY A 46 -4.75 15.30 10.48
CA GLY A 46 -3.96 14.35 11.26
C GLY A 46 -4.10 12.90 10.81
N ALA A 47 -4.59 12.64 9.61
CA ALA A 47 -4.68 11.29 9.06
C ALA A 47 -3.29 10.64 8.97
N THR A 48 -3.26 9.32 9.06
CA THR A 48 -2.04 8.55 8.82
C THR A 48 -1.76 8.54 7.32
N VAL A 49 -0.65 9.18 6.92
CA VAL A 49 -0.23 9.26 5.52
C VAL A 49 1.02 8.42 5.33
N VAL A 50 0.94 7.45 4.41
CA VAL A 50 2.06 6.58 4.07
C VAL A 50 2.68 7.06 2.76
N THR A 51 3.97 7.29 2.77
CA THR A 51 4.72 7.64 1.56
C THR A 51 5.39 6.38 1.03
N VAL A 52 5.15 6.09 -0.25
CA VAL A 52 5.70 4.92 -0.94
C VAL A 52 6.38 5.33 -2.23
N ARG A 53 7.21 4.43 -2.77
CA ARG A 53 7.82 4.56 -4.09
C ARG A 53 7.35 3.42 -4.98
N ALA A 54 7.48 3.59 -6.28
CA ALA A 54 7.22 2.49 -7.22
C ALA A 54 8.32 1.43 -7.09
N LEU A 55 7.95 0.19 -7.35
CA LEU A 55 8.90 -0.92 -7.44
C LEU A 55 9.49 -0.98 -8.84
N ASN A 56 10.78 -1.31 -8.94
CA ASN A 56 11.40 -1.59 -10.23
C ASN A 56 11.14 -3.05 -10.64
N ASP A 57 11.50 -3.40 -11.87
CA ASP A 57 11.24 -4.73 -12.43
C ASP A 57 11.87 -5.85 -11.60
N ARG A 58 13.08 -5.64 -11.07
CA ARG A 58 13.74 -6.65 -10.24
C ARG A 58 13.02 -6.89 -8.94
N GLU A 59 12.51 -5.82 -8.34
CA GLU A 59 11.75 -5.91 -7.08
C GLU A 59 10.42 -6.64 -7.31
N ILE A 60 9.75 -6.34 -8.41
CA ILE A 60 8.51 -7.03 -8.80
C ILE A 60 8.78 -8.53 -9.01
N MET A 61 9.86 -8.87 -9.69
CA MET A 61 10.24 -10.26 -9.90
C MET A 61 10.53 -11.00 -8.61
N ARG A 62 11.12 -10.33 -7.63
CA ARG A 62 11.37 -10.91 -6.30
C ARG A 62 10.08 -11.22 -5.55
N CYS A 63 9.03 -10.44 -5.77
CA CYS A 63 7.73 -10.64 -5.15
C CYS A 63 6.92 -11.75 -5.84
N SER A 64 7.18 -12.01 -7.11
CA SER A 64 6.44 -12.96 -7.93
C SER A 64 6.30 -14.37 -7.33
N PRO A 65 7.36 -14.99 -6.80
CA PRO A 65 7.23 -16.34 -6.24
C PRO A 65 6.22 -16.44 -5.10
N ALA A 66 6.13 -15.40 -4.27
CA ALA A 66 5.17 -15.36 -3.17
C ALA A 66 3.73 -15.41 -3.69
N PHE A 67 3.45 -14.75 -4.81
CA PHE A 67 2.13 -14.76 -5.43
C PHE A 67 1.77 -16.10 -6.07
N ARG A 68 2.75 -16.82 -6.58
CA ARG A 68 2.51 -18.12 -7.24
C ARG A 68 2.06 -19.19 -6.28
N GLU A 69 2.38 -19.04 -5.01
CA GLU A 69 2.02 -20.01 -3.97
C GLU A 69 0.60 -19.78 -3.43
N ILE A 70 -0.03 -18.66 -3.80
CA ILE A 70 -1.36 -18.32 -3.31
C ILE A 70 -2.43 -18.93 -4.22
N ASP A 71 -3.32 -19.71 -3.63
CA ASP A 71 -4.47 -20.25 -4.33
C ASP A 71 -5.67 -19.30 -4.16
N PHE A 72 -5.87 -18.46 -5.17
CA PHE A 72 -6.95 -17.48 -5.15
C PHE A 72 -8.34 -18.10 -5.35
N GLU A 73 -8.42 -19.35 -5.82
CA GLU A 73 -9.70 -20.03 -6.04
C GLU A 73 -10.26 -20.61 -4.73
N THR A 74 -9.39 -21.03 -3.84
CA THR A 74 -9.79 -21.59 -2.55
C THR A 74 -9.22 -20.75 -1.41
N LEU A 75 -9.62 -19.48 -1.36
CA LEU A 75 -9.19 -18.57 -0.30
C LEU A 75 -9.74 -19.01 1.06
N GLY A 76 -8.91 -19.74 1.77
CA GLY A 76 -9.14 -20.07 3.17
C GLY A 76 -8.23 -19.21 4.05
N GLU A 77 -8.20 -19.53 5.33
CA GLU A 77 -7.38 -18.83 6.32
C GLU A 77 -5.89 -18.86 5.95
N GLU A 78 -5.39 -20.00 5.52
CA GLU A 78 -3.99 -20.17 5.15
C GLU A 78 -3.62 -19.32 3.93
N SER A 79 -4.47 -19.29 2.92
CA SER A 79 -4.24 -18.47 1.71
C SER A 79 -4.25 -16.99 2.04
N THR A 80 -5.09 -16.57 2.99
CA THR A 80 -5.13 -15.17 3.44
C THR A 80 -3.81 -14.77 4.12
N LEU A 81 -3.24 -15.66 4.94
CA LEU A 81 -1.95 -15.44 5.57
C LEU A 81 -0.82 -15.36 4.55
N GLN A 82 -0.83 -16.22 3.54
CA GLN A 82 0.14 -16.18 2.44
C GLN A 82 0.05 -14.87 1.67
N LEU A 83 -1.17 -14.41 1.40
CA LEU A 83 -1.39 -13.12 0.75
C LEU A 83 -0.87 -11.96 1.60
N ALA A 84 -1.13 -11.99 2.90
CA ALA A 84 -0.63 -10.98 3.82
C ALA A 84 0.89 -10.94 3.82
N ASP A 85 1.57 -12.09 3.86
CA ASP A 85 3.03 -12.16 3.81
C ASP A 85 3.59 -11.59 2.51
N ALA A 86 2.95 -11.89 1.38
CA ALA A 86 3.33 -11.35 0.08
C ALA A 86 3.18 -9.82 0.06
N MET A 87 2.08 -9.31 0.59
CA MET A 87 1.83 -7.87 0.65
C MET A 87 2.79 -7.16 1.60
N GLU A 88 3.17 -7.78 2.72
CA GLU A 88 4.19 -7.24 3.61
C GLU A 88 5.53 -7.07 2.89
N THR A 89 5.91 -8.03 2.06
CA THR A 89 7.15 -7.96 1.28
C THR A 89 7.10 -6.76 0.33
N ILE A 90 5.98 -6.58 -0.38
CA ILE A 90 5.79 -5.46 -1.30
C ILE A 90 5.86 -4.13 -0.57
N VAL A 91 5.14 -4.01 0.52
CA VAL A 91 5.11 -2.77 1.32
C VAL A 91 6.50 -2.47 1.89
N SER A 92 7.22 -3.48 2.39
CA SER A 92 8.57 -3.30 2.92
C SER A 92 9.54 -2.73 1.89
N LEU A 93 9.42 -3.15 0.63
CA LEU A 93 10.28 -2.65 -0.44
C LEU A 93 9.91 -1.23 -0.87
N ALA A 94 8.63 -0.90 -0.88
CA ALA A 94 8.13 0.38 -1.38
C ALA A 94 8.03 1.47 -0.31
N PHE A 95 8.01 1.09 0.96
CA PHE A 95 7.82 2.02 2.08
C PHE A 95 8.95 3.05 2.18
N VAL A 96 8.58 4.30 2.36
CA VAL A 96 9.53 5.39 2.61
C VAL A 96 9.37 5.91 4.03
N LYS A 97 8.16 6.34 4.39
CA LYS A 97 7.86 6.87 5.72
C LYS A 97 6.36 6.89 5.96
N VAL A 98 5.97 7.07 7.20
CA VAL A 98 4.59 7.34 7.60
C VAL A 98 4.55 8.62 8.43
N GLU A 99 3.53 9.42 8.23
CA GLU A 99 3.31 10.65 8.99
C GLU A 99 1.92 10.59 9.63
N GLU A 100 1.84 10.98 10.90
CA GLU A 100 0.59 11.06 11.63
C GLU A 100 0.69 12.19 12.66
N ASN A 101 -0.24 13.14 12.59
CA ASN A 101 -0.26 14.29 13.51
C ASN A 101 1.07 15.04 13.59
N GLY A 102 1.78 15.17 12.48
CA GLY A 102 3.06 15.87 12.44
C GLY A 102 4.27 15.03 12.86
N GLU A 103 4.04 13.80 13.30
CA GLU A 103 5.12 12.87 13.64
C GLU A 103 5.44 12.01 12.43
N THR A 104 6.73 11.77 12.20
CA THR A 104 7.21 10.96 11.08
C THR A 104 7.94 9.73 11.61
N CYS A 105 7.63 8.57 11.02
CA CYS A 105 8.31 7.31 11.33
C CYS A 105 8.79 6.68 10.04
N GLU A 106 10.04 6.22 10.03
CA GLU A 106 10.65 5.55 8.88
C GLU A 106 10.81 4.05 9.12
N ASP A 107 10.34 3.55 10.26
CA ASP A 107 10.44 2.13 10.62
C ASP A 107 9.26 1.35 10.05
N VAL A 108 9.50 0.65 8.95
CA VAL A 108 8.47 -0.16 8.29
C VAL A 108 7.95 -1.29 9.18
N ASP A 109 8.79 -1.87 10.01
CA ASP A 109 8.36 -2.96 10.91
C ASP A 109 7.31 -2.47 11.90
N ALA A 110 7.46 -1.26 12.42
CA ALA A 110 6.47 -0.66 13.29
C ALA A 110 5.13 -0.47 12.57
N VAL A 111 5.16 -0.05 11.32
CA VAL A 111 3.95 0.11 10.49
C VAL A 111 3.29 -1.24 10.25
N LEU A 112 4.07 -2.25 9.86
CA LEU A 112 3.55 -3.59 9.56
C LEU A 112 2.92 -4.26 10.78
N HIS A 113 3.42 -3.96 11.99
CA HIS A 113 2.83 -4.45 13.23
C HIS A 113 1.52 -3.75 13.60
N SER A 114 1.33 -2.53 13.11
CA SER A 114 0.18 -1.70 13.48
C SER A 114 -0.96 -1.73 12.45
N ILE A 115 -0.63 -1.98 11.18
CA ILE A 115 -1.60 -1.94 10.10
C ILE A 115 -2.51 -3.17 10.12
N LYS A 116 -3.79 -2.95 9.89
CA LYS A 116 -4.75 -4.05 9.77
C LYS A 116 -4.59 -4.77 8.44
N LEU A 117 -5.03 -6.02 8.40
CA LEU A 117 -4.87 -6.90 7.25
C LEU A 117 -5.53 -6.34 5.97
N GLY A 118 -6.76 -5.85 6.07
CA GLY A 118 -7.47 -5.29 4.90
C GLY A 118 -6.72 -4.12 4.27
N PRO A 119 -6.40 -3.08 5.03
CA PRO A 119 -5.58 -1.97 4.53
C PRO A 119 -4.21 -2.40 4.02
N LEU A 120 -3.56 -3.38 4.64
CA LEU A 120 -2.26 -3.89 4.18
C LEU A 120 -2.35 -4.50 2.78
N ILE A 121 -3.33 -5.37 2.57
CA ILE A 121 -3.55 -6.02 1.26
C ILE A 121 -3.85 -4.95 0.20
N ALA A 122 -4.72 -4.00 0.52
CA ALA A 122 -5.06 -2.92 -0.40
C ALA A 122 -3.85 -2.04 -0.72
N LEU A 123 -3.00 -1.76 0.26
CA LEU A 123 -1.79 -0.96 0.05
C LEU A 123 -0.80 -1.67 -0.89
N GLY A 124 -0.56 -2.95 -0.64
CA GLY A 124 0.31 -3.75 -1.51
C GLY A 124 -0.22 -3.79 -2.95
N SER A 125 -1.54 -3.96 -3.11
CA SER A 125 -2.18 -3.94 -4.42
C SER A 125 -2.03 -2.60 -5.12
N TRP A 126 -2.20 -1.50 -4.37
CA TRP A 126 -2.02 -0.16 -4.92
C TRP A 126 -0.59 0.03 -5.44
N ILE A 127 0.40 -0.39 -4.66
CA ILE A 127 1.82 -0.28 -5.04
C ILE A 127 2.11 -1.07 -6.33
N LEU A 128 1.60 -2.29 -6.44
CA LEU A 128 1.79 -3.11 -7.64
C LEU A 128 1.17 -2.46 -8.87
N ASN A 129 -0.05 -1.95 -8.74
CA ASN A 129 -0.73 -1.27 -9.85
C ASN A 129 0.04 -0.01 -10.27
N ALA A 130 0.46 0.79 -9.30
CA ALA A 130 1.20 2.01 -9.56
C ALA A 130 2.56 1.74 -10.20
N SER A 131 3.15 0.60 -9.89
CA SER A 131 4.45 0.18 -10.44
C SER A 131 4.32 -0.47 -11.83
N GLY A 132 3.10 -0.63 -12.34
CA GLY A 132 2.86 -1.24 -13.64
C GLY A 132 2.90 -2.77 -13.64
N ALA A 133 2.85 -3.40 -12.49
CA ALA A 133 2.94 -4.86 -12.36
C ALA A 133 1.64 -5.59 -12.70
N SER A 134 0.54 -4.87 -12.85
CA SER A 134 -0.78 -5.48 -13.10
C SER A 134 -1.04 -5.81 -14.56
N GLY A 135 -0.01 -5.97 -15.32
CA GLY A 135 -0.10 -6.79 -16.50
C GLY A 135 -0.46 -6.18 -17.82
N ASP A 136 -0.25 -5.03 -18.05
CA ASP A 136 -0.47 -4.58 -19.42
C ASP A 136 0.76 -3.93 -19.99
#